data_58766cd3a3828eda5eb6294f794f7344
#
_entry.id   58766cd3a3828eda5eb6294f794f7344
#
_cell.length_a   1.000
_cell.length_b   1.000
_cell.length_c   1.000
_cell.angle_alpha   90.00
_cell.angle_beta   90.00
_cell.angle_gamma   90.00
#
_symmetry.space_group_name_H-M   'P 1'
#
loop_
_entity.id
_entity.type
_entity.pdbx_description
1 polymer ?
#
loop_
_entity_poly.entity_id
_entity_poly.type
_entity_poly.pdbx_seq_one_letter_code
_entity_poly.pdbx_strand_id
1 'polypeptide(L)'
;MFENSKWINYIIEKEPGIKKYEPSPYIAKTFSVKEKPVKAILNICGYGEAAYYLNGAVIPDSFRPTHPTTPSLTVIYNTYDITELLKKGNNRLGIILSRYRCFPKEANYKLINDKCREVILQLDIEYQDGSVQT
;
A
#
# COMPACT_ATOMS: atom_id res chain seq x y z
N MET A 1 -14.20 2.49 -7.32
CA MET A 1 -13.03 2.43 -6.41
C MET A 1 -11.83 1.97 -7.21
N PHE A 2 -10.68 2.59 -7.06
CA PHE A 2 -9.45 2.39 -7.84
C PHE A 2 -9.54 2.72 -9.34
N GLU A 3 -10.55 3.46 -9.79
CA GLU A 3 -10.77 3.76 -11.22
C GLU A 3 -9.59 4.52 -11.86
N ASN A 4 -8.93 5.38 -11.09
CA ASN A 4 -7.76 6.15 -11.54
C ASN A 4 -6.43 5.65 -10.95
N SER A 5 -6.47 4.55 -10.18
CA SER A 5 -5.28 4.02 -9.50
C SER A 5 -4.58 2.98 -10.36
N LYS A 6 -3.27 2.87 -10.18
CA LYS A 6 -2.43 1.88 -10.87
C LYS A 6 -1.66 1.07 -9.85
N TRP A 7 -1.41 -0.19 -10.17
CA TRP A 7 -0.49 -1.01 -9.41
C TRP A 7 0.92 -0.44 -9.53
N ILE A 8 1.56 -0.29 -8.38
CA ILE A 8 2.95 0.13 -8.28
C ILE A 8 3.75 -1.11 -7.92
N ASN A 9 4.76 -1.42 -8.72
CA ASN A 9 5.66 -2.53 -8.51
C ASN A 9 7.09 -2.01 -8.30
N TYR A 10 7.83 -2.73 -7.46
CA TYR A 10 9.27 -2.52 -7.29
C TYR A 10 10.02 -3.61 -8.06
N ILE A 11 10.68 -3.22 -9.13
CA ILE A 11 11.52 -4.12 -9.93
C ILE A 11 12.93 -4.07 -9.35
N ILE A 12 13.42 -5.20 -8.85
CA ILE A 12 14.84 -5.35 -8.51
C ILE A 12 15.56 -5.87 -9.75
N GLU A 13 16.46 -5.07 -10.30
CA GLU A 13 17.42 -5.57 -11.29
C GLU A 13 18.33 -6.57 -10.57
N LYS A 14 18.23 -7.84 -10.99
CA LYS A 14 19.04 -8.92 -10.41
C LYS A 14 20.42 -8.87 -11.06
N GLU A 15 21.45 -8.51 -10.29
CA GLU A 15 22.81 -8.80 -10.71
C GLU A 15 23.05 -10.32 -10.75
N PRO A 16 23.61 -10.85 -11.84
CA PRO A 16 23.88 -12.28 -11.96
C PRO A 16 24.84 -12.75 -10.85
N GLY A 17 24.44 -13.80 -10.14
CA GLY A 17 25.33 -14.51 -9.19
C GLY A 17 25.13 -14.19 -7.71
N ILE A 18 24.31 -13.24 -7.34
CA ILE A 18 24.06 -12.90 -5.94
C ILE A 18 22.73 -13.51 -5.46
N LYS A 19 22.80 -14.61 -4.70
CA LYS A 19 21.69 -15.08 -3.87
C LYS A 19 21.58 -14.17 -2.63
N LYS A 20 21.23 -12.92 -2.82
CA LYS A 20 21.03 -12.00 -1.69
C LYS A 20 19.57 -11.97 -1.26
N TYR A 21 19.37 -11.85 0.05
CA TYR A 21 18.10 -11.43 0.63
C TYR A 21 17.69 -10.11 -0.04
N GLU A 22 16.61 -10.13 -0.76
CA GLU A 22 16.07 -8.93 -1.37
C GLU A 22 15.44 -8.09 -0.25
N PRO A 23 15.86 -6.84 -0.06
CA PRO A 23 15.29 -5.99 0.97
C PRO A 23 13.81 -5.70 0.71
N SER A 24 13.07 -5.43 1.76
CA SER A 24 11.70 -4.93 1.64
C SER A 24 11.72 -3.54 0.99
N PRO A 25 11.03 -3.31 -0.12
CA PRO A 25 11.01 -2.00 -0.75
C PRO A 25 10.26 -0.99 0.11
N TYR A 26 10.79 0.24 0.11
CA TYR A 26 10.16 1.42 0.68
C TYR A 26 9.60 2.27 -0.43
N ILE A 27 8.30 2.49 -0.42
CA ILE A 27 7.61 3.35 -1.36
C ILE A 27 7.10 4.55 -0.58
N ALA A 28 7.32 5.76 -1.10
CA ALA A 28 6.81 6.96 -0.46
C ALA A 28 6.33 7.97 -1.49
N LYS A 29 5.26 8.69 -1.14
CA LYS A 29 4.72 9.81 -1.91
C LYS A 29 4.38 10.97 -1.00
N THR A 30 4.83 12.16 -1.38
CA THR A 30 4.42 13.42 -0.77
C THR A 30 3.25 13.99 -1.57
N PHE A 31 2.24 14.49 -0.85
CA PHE A 31 1.07 15.14 -1.43
C PHE A 31 0.65 16.33 -0.55
N SER A 32 -0.05 17.29 -1.13
CA SER A 32 -0.50 18.48 -0.42
C SER A 32 -2.00 18.39 -0.14
N VAL A 33 -2.39 18.84 1.05
CA VAL A 33 -3.77 18.96 1.51
C VAL A 33 -4.07 20.46 1.69
N LYS A 34 -5.10 20.98 1.03
CA LYS A 34 -5.39 22.43 0.99
C LYS A 34 -5.80 23.01 2.34
N GLU A 35 -6.54 22.23 3.12
CA GLU A 35 -7.03 22.58 4.45
C GLU A 35 -7.33 21.32 5.27
N LYS A 36 -7.73 21.46 6.56
CA LYS A 36 -8.12 20.29 7.36
C LYS A 36 -9.32 19.59 6.70
N PRO A 37 -9.23 18.30 6.38
CA PRO A 37 -10.33 17.58 5.74
C PRO A 37 -11.49 17.33 6.71
N VAL A 38 -12.70 17.22 6.15
CA VAL A 38 -13.88 16.71 6.86
C VAL A 38 -13.82 15.20 6.95
N LYS A 39 -13.33 14.57 5.87
CA LYS A 39 -13.18 13.12 5.80
C LYS A 39 -12.02 12.76 4.86
N ALA A 40 -11.25 11.74 5.24
CA ALA A 40 -10.19 11.21 4.39
C ALA A 40 -10.12 9.70 4.51
N ILE A 41 -10.39 9.02 3.40
CA ILE A 41 -10.45 7.56 3.34
C ILE A 41 -9.33 7.05 2.44
N LEU A 42 -8.47 6.24 3.02
CA LEU A 42 -7.42 5.51 2.31
C LEU A 42 -7.87 4.08 2.06
N ASN A 43 -8.07 3.74 0.79
CA ASN A 43 -8.26 2.37 0.35
C ASN A 43 -6.93 1.86 -0.20
N ILE A 44 -6.44 0.76 0.32
CA ILE A 44 -5.11 0.26 -0.04
C ILE A 44 -5.07 -1.27 -0.04
N CYS A 45 -4.43 -1.82 -1.04
CA CYS A 45 -4.13 -3.22 -1.15
C CYS A 45 -2.65 -3.41 -1.44
N GLY A 46 -1.94 -4.08 -0.53
CA GLY A 46 -0.58 -4.56 -0.75
C GLY A 46 -0.60 -6.03 -1.08
N TYR A 47 0.10 -6.41 -2.13
CA TYR A 47 0.30 -7.81 -2.47
C TYR A 47 1.47 -8.37 -1.66
N GLY A 48 1.15 -9.01 -0.53
CA GLY A 48 2.10 -9.44 0.51
C GLY A 48 1.81 -8.77 1.86
N GLU A 49 2.74 -8.89 2.81
CA GLU A 49 2.67 -8.14 4.06
C GLU A 49 3.09 -6.69 3.80
N ALA A 50 2.34 -5.76 4.34
CA ALA A 50 2.63 -4.35 4.19
C ALA A 50 2.46 -3.61 5.51
N ALA A 51 3.27 -2.57 5.71
CA ALA A 51 3.09 -1.60 6.78
C ALA A 51 2.93 -0.21 6.16
N TYR A 52 1.94 0.54 6.65
CA TYR A 52 1.59 1.84 6.12
C TYR A 52 1.86 2.94 7.15
N TYR A 53 2.48 4.01 6.69
CA TYR A 53 2.90 5.13 7.53
C TYR A 53 2.37 6.43 6.95
N LEU A 54 1.88 7.30 7.81
CA LEU A 54 1.53 8.67 7.43
C LEU A 54 2.32 9.65 8.31
N ASN A 55 3.06 10.54 7.68
CA ASN A 55 3.89 11.55 8.37
C ASN A 55 4.87 10.94 9.40
N GLY A 56 5.34 9.72 9.16
CA GLY A 56 6.27 8.98 10.02
C GLY A 56 5.61 8.15 11.14
N ALA A 57 4.31 8.27 11.35
CA ALA A 57 3.55 7.43 12.27
C ALA A 57 2.92 6.25 11.53
N VAL A 58 2.84 5.10 12.20
CA VAL A 58 2.12 3.92 11.68
C VAL A 58 0.63 4.23 11.60
N ILE A 59 0.00 3.95 10.47
CA ILE A 59 -1.46 4.00 10.38
C ILE A 59 -2.02 2.90 11.28
N PRO A 60 -2.92 3.21 12.24
CA PRO A 60 -3.49 2.23 13.15
C PRO A 60 -4.07 1.04 12.39
N ASP A 61 -3.95 -0.15 12.97
CA ASP A 61 -4.42 -1.42 12.41
C ASP A 61 -3.83 -1.82 11.04
N SER A 62 -2.86 -1.07 10.51
CA SER A 62 -2.24 -1.37 9.22
C SER A 62 -1.27 -2.56 9.24
N PHE A 63 -0.97 -3.08 10.42
CA PHE A 63 -0.05 -4.23 10.61
C PHE A 63 -0.76 -5.59 10.52
N ARG A 64 -1.99 -5.63 10.01
CA ARG A 64 -2.68 -6.90 9.81
C ARG A 64 -2.22 -7.55 8.51
N PRO A 65 -1.84 -8.84 8.56
CA PRO A 65 -1.57 -9.56 7.33
C PRO A 65 -2.84 -9.54 6.46
N THR A 66 -2.67 -9.25 5.20
CA THR A 66 -3.74 -9.45 4.22
C THR A 66 -4.23 -10.89 4.34
N HIS A 67 -5.54 -11.08 4.44
CA HIS A 67 -6.10 -12.42 4.52
C HIS A 67 -5.63 -13.25 3.32
N PRO A 68 -5.26 -14.53 3.55
CA PRO A 68 -4.86 -15.40 2.46
C PRO A 68 -6.02 -15.53 1.47
N THR A 69 -5.79 -15.08 0.26
CA THR A 69 -6.72 -15.22 -0.87
C THR A 69 -6.02 -15.99 -1.98
N THR A 70 -6.76 -16.37 -3.00
CA THR A 70 -6.16 -16.80 -4.26
C THR A 70 -5.95 -15.55 -5.11
N PRO A 71 -4.74 -14.98 -5.13
CA PRO A 71 -4.52 -13.65 -5.70
C PRO A 71 -4.79 -13.52 -7.19
N SER A 72 -4.79 -14.64 -7.92
CA SER A 72 -5.20 -14.70 -9.33
C SER A 72 -6.71 -14.52 -9.53
N LEU A 73 -7.50 -14.66 -8.47
CA LEU A 73 -8.96 -14.56 -8.50
C LEU A 73 -9.48 -13.36 -7.70
N THR A 74 -8.91 -13.15 -6.51
CA THR A 74 -9.44 -12.13 -5.58
C THR A 74 -8.31 -11.52 -4.77
N VAL A 75 -8.29 -10.20 -4.71
CA VAL A 75 -7.37 -9.42 -3.86
C VAL A 75 -8.23 -8.58 -2.91
N ILE A 76 -7.93 -8.67 -1.61
CA ILE A 76 -8.64 -7.90 -0.57
C ILE A 76 -7.90 -6.59 -0.35
N TYR A 77 -8.63 -5.50 -0.29
CA TYR A 77 -8.10 -4.20 0.13
C TYR A 77 -8.58 -3.86 1.54
N ASN A 78 -7.84 -3.02 2.22
CA ASN A 78 -8.20 -2.44 3.50
C ASN A 78 -8.62 -0.98 3.34
N THR A 79 -9.55 -0.55 4.17
CA THR A 79 -10.01 0.83 4.22
C THR A 79 -9.64 1.41 5.58
N TYR A 80 -8.96 2.57 5.56
CA TYR A 80 -8.57 3.30 6.76
C TYR A 80 -9.14 4.71 6.72
N ASP A 81 -9.78 5.12 7.81
CA ASP A 81 -10.09 6.51 8.05
C ASP A 81 -8.83 7.18 8.61
N ILE A 82 -8.25 8.10 7.84
CA ILE A 82 -7.03 8.82 8.20
C ILE A 82 -7.27 10.32 8.36
N THR A 83 -8.53 10.73 8.56
CA THR A 83 -8.96 12.13 8.65
C THR A 83 -8.14 12.91 9.68
N GLU A 84 -8.01 12.38 10.89
CA GLU A 84 -7.29 13.04 11.98
C GLU A 84 -5.76 12.95 11.88
N LEU A 85 -5.25 12.10 10.98
CA LEU A 85 -3.81 11.95 10.75
C LEU A 85 -3.26 12.92 9.70
N LEU A 86 -4.15 13.51 8.89
CA LEU A 86 -3.78 14.50 7.87
C LEU A 86 -3.65 15.90 8.47
N LYS A 87 -2.68 16.63 7.95
CA LYS A 87 -2.47 18.06 8.28
C LYS A 87 -2.59 18.91 7.03
N LYS A 88 -2.95 20.16 7.19
CA LYS A 88 -2.86 21.17 6.12
C LYS A 88 -1.42 21.26 5.60
N GLY A 89 -1.25 21.37 4.30
CA GLY A 89 0.04 21.39 3.62
C GLY A 89 0.57 19.99 3.29
N ASN A 90 1.88 19.83 3.32
CA ASN A 90 2.52 18.61 2.87
C ASN A 90 2.33 17.43 3.85
N ASN A 91 1.88 16.32 3.31
CA ASN A 91 1.79 15.03 3.98
C ASN A 91 2.62 14.00 3.19
N ARG A 92 3.11 12.98 3.88
CA ARG A 92 3.90 11.91 3.28
C ARG A 92 3.34 10.55 3.67
N LEU A 93 2.86 9.82 2.68
CA LEU A 93 2.49 8.41 2.82
C LEU A 93 3.73 7.56 2.54
N GLY A 94 4.03 6.64 3.42
CA GLY A 94 5.11 5.66 3.29
C GLY A 94 4.56 4.24 3.37
N ILE A 95 5.12 3.34 2.59
CA ILE A 95 4.72 1.94 2.51
C ILE A 95 5.96 1.08 2.55
N ILE A 96 5.98 0.07 3.42
CA ILE A 96 6.98 -0.98 3.44
C ILE A 96 6.28 -2.25 2.97
N LEU A 97 6.79 -2.85 1.89
CA LEU A 97 6.27 -4.12 1.39
C LEU A 97 7.22 -5.26 1.76
N SER A 98 6.70 -6.30 2.36
CA SER A 98 7.45 -7.50 2.72
C SER A 98 6.99 -8.70 1.90
N ARG A 99 7.84 -9.71 1.81
CA ARG A 99 7.45 -10.99 1.22
C ARG A 99 6.56 -11.76 2.17
N TYR A 100 5.43 -12.19 1.68
CA TYR A 100 4.55 -13.10 2.40
C TYR A 100 5.08 -14.54 2.34
N ARG A 101 5.31 -15.15 3.51
CA ARG A 101 5.85 -16.53 3.61
C ARG A 101 4.78 -17.63 3.73
N CYS A 102 3.51 -17.30 3.68
CA CYS A 102 2.44 -18.22 4.07
C CYS A 102 1.74 -18.92 2.90
N PHE A 103 2.47 -19.39 1.91
CA PHE A 103 1.88 -20.29 0.92
C PHE A 103 2.43 -21.72 1.09
N PRO A 104 1.56 -22.74 1.03
CA PRO A 104 2.02 -24.14 1.06
C PRO A 104 2.99 -24.40 -0.07
N LYS A 105 3.95 -25.27 0.16
CA LYS A 105 5.03 -25.62 -0.78
C LYS A 105 4.57 -26.12 -2.16
N GLU A 106 3.30 -26.39 -2.32
CA GLU A 106 2.67 -26.98 -3.51
C GLU A 106 2.04 -25.99 -4.49
N ALA A 107 1.84 -24.74 -4.09
CA ALA A 107 1.39 -23.71 -5.03
C ALA A 107 2.58 -23.24 -5.88
N ASN A 108 2.35 -23.04 -7.18
CA ASN A 108 3.34 -22.58 -8.15
C ASN A 108 4.04 -21.28 -7.69
N TYR A 109 5.04 -21.43 -6.84
CA TYR A 109 5.79 -20.36 -6.15
C TYR A 109 6.38 -19.29 -7.08
N LYS A 110 6.65 -19.66 -8.34
CA LYS A 110 7.32 -18.79 -9.28
C LYS A 110 6.44 -17.60 -9.72
N LEU A 111 5.15 -17.85 -9.95
CA LEU A 111 4.20 -16.81 -10.35
C LEU A 111 3.82 -15.86 -9.22
N ILE A 112 3.82 -16.38 -7.98
CA ILE A 112 3.45 -15.60 -6.79
C ILE A 112 4.64 -14.75 -6.31
N ASN A 113 5.86 -15.30 -6.35
CA ASN A 113 7.06 -14.59 -5.89
C ASN A 113 7.40 -13.35 -6.73
N ASP A 114 7.10 -13.35 -8.02
CA ASP A 114 7.42 -12.21 -8.89
C ASP A 114 6.41 -11.05 -8.73
N LYS A 115 5.21 -11.33 -8.18
CA LYS A 115 4.16 -10.32 -7.94
C LYS A 115 4.01 -9.84 -6.49
N CYS A 116 4.71 -10.46 -5.53
CA CYS A 116 4.53 -10.20 -4.10
C CYS A 116 5.03 -8.85 -3.58
N ARG A 117 5.13 -7.82 -4.42
CA ARG A 117 5.62 -6.49 -4.05
C ARG A 117 4.88 -5.39 -4.79
N GLU A 118 3.62 -5.64 -5.03
CA GLU A 118 2.76 -4.67 -5.68
C GLU A 118 1.84 -4.02 -4.65
N VAL A 119 1.55 -2.77 -4.85
CA VAL A 119 0.58 -2.02 -4.06
C VAL A 119 -0.30 -1.19 -4.99
N ILE A 120 -1.58 -1.14 -4.68
CA ILE A 120 -2.51 -0.18 -5.26
C ILE A 120 -3.20 0.56 -4.13
N LEU A 121 -3.38 1.86 -4.31
CA LEU A 121 -4.05 2.69 -3.33
C LEU A 121 -4.85 3.80 -3.99
N GLN A 122 -5.88 4.25 -3.26
CA GLN A 122 -6.63 5.45 -3.55
C GLN A 122 -6.91 6.18 -2.24
N LEU A 123 -6.63 7.47 -2.21
CA LEU A 123 -6.92 8.35 -1.09
C LEU A 123 -7.93 9.39 -1.56
N ASP A 124 -9.12 9.36 -0.95
CA ASP A 124 -10.17 10.33 -1.20
C ASP A 124 -10.27 11.27 0.00
N ILE A 125 -10.11 12.57 -0.24
CA ILE A 125 -10.10 13.63 0.76
C ILE A 125 -11.27 14.57 0.49
N GLU A 126 -12.23 14.61 1.39
CA GLU A 126 -13.40 15.47 1.33
C GLU A 126 -13.18 16.72 2.18
N TYR A 127 -13.51 17.88 1.64
CA TYR A 127 -13.38 19.17 2.28
C TYR A 127 -14.73 19.78 2.63
N GLN A 128 -14.71 20.82 3.49
CA GLN A 128 -15.93 21.45 3.99
C GLN A 128 -16.77 22.12 2.88
N ASP A 129 -16.16 22.51 1.79
CA ASP A 129 -16.85 23.06 0.62
C ASP A 129 -17.48 21.99 -0.29
N GLY A 130 -17.45 20.72 0.11
CA GLY A 130 -17.96 19.58 -0.65
C GLY A 130 -17.03 19.12 -1.77
N SER A 131 -15.88 19.76 -1.98
CA SER A 131 -14.90 19.29 -2.97
C SER A 131 -14.17 18.05 -2.51
N VAL A 132 -13.83 17.17 -3.45
CA VAL A 132 -13.09 15.95 -3.21
C VAL A 132 -11.76 16.00 -3.97
N GLN A 133 -10.68 15.67 -3.28
CA GLN A 133 -9.35 15.45 -3.86
C GLN A 133 -9.06 13.95 -3.83
N THR A 134 -8.72 13.35 -4.96
CA THR A 134 -8.31 11.96 -5.10
C THR A 134 -6.86 11.86 -5.55
#